data_02d2b4cd29c34379f4daad1250bb2f23
#
_entry.id   02d2b4cd29c34379f4daad1250bb2f23
#
_cell.length_a   1.000
_cell.length_b   1.000
_cell.length_c   1.000
_cell.angle_alpha   90.00
_cell.angle_beta   90.00
_cell.angle_gamma   90.00
#
_symmetry.space_group_name_H-M   'P 1'
#
loop_
_entity.id
_entity.type
_entity.pdbx_description
1 polymer ?
#
loop_
_entity_poly.entity_id
_entity_poly.type
_entity_poly.pdbx_seq_one_letter_code
_entity_poly.pdbx_strand_id
1 'polypeptide(L)'
;MGKSEMFTDFNFKLVVIEALLDQDPLFLEELTDLKDKYTNNFEWYSGARPIVEIRNYLEELTLEKSDLEKVECLCFDGGNEIYHILKPDWDGEDSLFDVLSVEGFQNLKNLKTVDYISMCDPEVLEPFKQAGIEIED
;
A
#
# COMPACT_ATOMS: atom_id res chain seq x y z
N MET A 1 -14.45 7.84 11.91
CA MET A 1 -13.11 8.01 12.21
C MET A 1 -12.38 6.68 12.29
N GLY A 2 -11.24 6.66 12.66
CA GLY A 2 -10.54 5.53 13.11
C GLY A 2 -9.91 4.62 12.11
N LYS A 3 -10.53 4.38 11.01
CA LYS A 3 -10.01 3.37 10.09
C LYS A 3 -8.65 3.74 9.53
N SER A 4 -8.52 4.95 9.03
CA SER A 4 -7.26 5.41 8.47
C SER A 4 -6.24 5.74 9.54
N GLU A 5 -6.65 5.75 10.80
CA GLU A 5 -5.75 6.07 11.89
C GLU A 5 -4.78 4.95 12.23
N MET A 6 -5.06 3.74 11.77
CA MET A 6 -4.15 2.62 11.99
C MET A 6 -2.79 2.89 11.34
N PHE A 7 -2.81 3.52 10.18
CA PHE A 7 -1.60 3.93 9.49
C PHE A 7 -1.69 5.42 9.21
N THR A 8 -0.74 6.18 9.73
CA THR A 8 -0.75 7.62 9.59
C THR A 8 -0.61 8.07 8.15
N ASP A 9 0.22 7.35 7.38
CA ASP A 9 0.49 7.68 5.99
C ASP A 9 -0.30 6.74 5.09
N PHE A 10 -1.21 7.30 4.29
CA PHE A 10 -1.98 6.50 3.35
C PHE A 10 -1.09 5.72 2.39
N ASN A 11 0.02 6.32 1.95
CA ASN A 11 0.92 5.65 1.02
C ASN A 11 1.58 4.43 1.67
N PHE A 12 1.84 4.48 2.98
CA PHE A 12 2.31 3.30 3.69
C PHE A 12 1.22 2.23 3.74
N LYS A 13 -0.03 2.65 3.95
CA LYS A 13 -1.14 1.69 3.91
C LYS A 13 -1.19 0.95 2.59
N LEU A 14 -0.86 1.64 1.48
CA LEU A 14 -0.83 1.00 0.17
C LEU A 14 0.23 -0.10 0.11
N VAL A 15 1.38 0.12 0.73
CA VAL A 15 2.43 -0.91 0.77
C VAL A 15 1.94 -2.13 1.54
N VAL A 16 1.22 -1.91 2.64
CA VAL A 16 0.65 -3.00 3.41
C VAL A 16 -0.39 -3.77 2.58
N ILE A 17 -1.25 -3.04 1.88
CA ILE A 17 -2.27 -3.66 1.03
C ILE A 17 -1.60 -4.49 -0.08
N GLU A 18 -0.54 -3.94 -0.67
CA GLU A 18 0.20 -4.67 -1.71
C GLU A 18 0.69 -6.02 -1.18
N ALA A 19 1.21 -6.03 0.03
CA ALA A 19 1.72 -7.27 0.63
C ALA A 19 0.61 -8.30 0.83
N LEU A 20 -0.64 -7.86 0.88
CA LEU A 20 -1.77 -8.76 1.08
C LEU A 20 -2.37 -9.28 -0.23
N LEU A 21 -2.07 -8.65 -1.36
CA LEU A 21 -2.73 -9.03 -2.61
C LEU A 21 -2.49 -10.50 -2.98
N ASP A 22 -1.37 -11.06 -2.58
CA ASP A 22 -1.04 -12.47 -2.83
C ASP A 22 -1.49 -13.40 -1.71
N GLN A 23 -2.10 -12.85 -0.66
CA GLN A 23 -2.43 -13.62 0.54
C GLN A 23 -3.94 -13.89 0.69
N ASP A 24 -4.70 -13.64 -0.38
CA ASP A 24 -6.14 -13.84 -0.41
C ASP A 24 -6.83 -13.04 0.72
N PRO A 25 -6.65 -11.72 0.74
CA PRO A 25 -7.22 -10.91 1.83
C PRO A 25 -8.73 -10.81 1.72
N LEU A 26 -9.36 -10.43 2.84
CA LEU A 26 -10.81 -10.36 2.91
C LEU A 26 -11.42 -9.36 1.93
N PHE A 27 -10.67 -8.33 1.55
CA PHE A 27 -11.17 -7.27 0.65
C PHE A 27 -10.88 -7.54 -0.83
N LEU A 28 -10.24 -8.66 -1.15
CA LEU A 28 -9.73 -8.89 -2.51
C LEU A 28 -10.81 -8.82 -3.57
N GLU A 29 -11.95 -9.44 -3.32
CA GLU A 29 -13.03 -9.48 -4.30
C GLU A 29 -13.58 -8.09 -4.58
N GLU A 30 -13.80 -7.30 -3.54
CA GLU A 30 -14.31 -5.94 -3.71
C GLU A 30 -13.33 -5.07 -4.47
N LEU A 31 -12.04 -5.19 -4.15
CA LEU A 31 -11.02 -4.39 -4.82
C LEU A 31 -10.91 -4.79 -6.29
N THR A 32 -10.97 -6.08 -6.58
CA THR A 32 -10.92 -6.56 -7.96
C THR A 32 -12.10 -6.04 -8.77
N ASP A 33 -13.30 -6.04 -8.18
CA ASP A 33 -14.48 -5.53 -8.85
C ASP A 33 -14.34 -4.04 -9.16
N LEU A 34 -13.83 -3.26 -8.22
CA LEU A 34 -13.60 -1.84 -8.44
C LEU A 34 -12.55 -1.61 -9.53
N LYS A 35 -11.49 -2.38 -9.50
CA LYS A 35 -10.46 -2.28 -10.51
C LYS A 35 -11.04 -2.52 -11.90
N ASP A 36 -11.81 -3.59 -12.06
CA ASP A 36 -12.38 -3.92 -13.35
C ASP A 36 -13.34 -2.83 -13.82
N LYS A 37 -14.11 -2.27 -12.90
CA LYS A 37 -15.09 -1.25 -13.25
C LYS A 37 -14.43 0.02 -13.76
N TYR A 38 -13.39 0.48 -13.11
CA TYR A 38 -12.80 1.79 -13.41
C TYR A 38 -11.62 1.74 -14.36
N THR A 39 -10.88 0.65 -14.44
CA THR A 39 -9.74 0.59 -15.35
C THR A 39 -10.14 0.22 -16.77
N ASN A 40 -11.36 -0.22 -16.97
CA ASN A 40 -11.85 -0.52 -18.33
C ASN A 40 -12.18 0.74 -19.14
N ASN A 41 -12.17 1.91 -18.51
CA ASN A 41 -12.47 3.15 -19.18
C ASN A 41 -11.34 4.15 -18.97
N PHE A 42 -10.62 4.44 -20.03
CA PHE A 42 -9.45 5.31 -19.98
C PHE A 42 -9.77 6.69 -19.37
N GLU A 43 -10.99 7.17 -19.54
CA GLU A 43 -11.36 8.49 -19.02
C GLU A 43 -11.26 8.57 -17.49
N TRP A 44 -11.39 7.46 -16.81
CA TRP A 44 -11.33 7.44 -15.34
C TRP A 44 -9.93 7.75 -14.80
N TYR A 45 -8.88 7.45 -15.56
CA TYR A 45 -7.53 7.56 -15.04
C TYR A 45 -6.58 8.34 -15.93
N SER A 46 -7.08 9.01 -16.94
CA SER A 46 -6.22 9.69 -17.93
C SER A 46 -5.63 11.00 -17.44
N GLY A 47 -6.00 11.46 -16.25
CA GLY A 47 -5.45 12.69 -15.69
C GLY A 47 -4.24 12.41 -14.81
N ALA A 48 -3.79 13.47 -14.11
CA ALA A 48 -2.64 13.35 -13.21
C ALA A 48 -2.99 12.73 -11.88
N ARG A 49 -4.24 12.40 -11.64
CA ARG A 49 -4.72 11.93 -10.35
C ARG A 49 -5.04 10.45 -10.36
N PRO A 50 -4.94 9.78 -9.20
CA PRO A 50 -5.42 8.42 -9.07
C PRO A 50 -6.93 8.36 -9.29
N ILE A 51 -7.43 7.15 -9.53
CA ILE A 51 -8.88 6.93 -9.63
C ILE A 51 -9.50 7.19 -8.25
N VAL A 52 -10.30 8.26 -8.15
CA VAL A 52 -10.81 8.73 -6.87
C VAL A 52 -11.64 7.67 -6.14
N GLU A 53 -12.47 6.96 -6.87
CA GLU A 53 -13.34 5.96 -6.26
C GLU A 53 -12.54 4.83 -5.62
N ILE A 54 -11.47 4.39 -6.29
CA ILE A 54 -10.61 3.35 -5.73
C ILE A 54 -9.83 3.89 -4.54
N ARG A 55 -9.32 5.12 -4.66
CA ARG A 55 -8.58 5.73 -3.56
C ARG A 55 -9.45 5.87 -2.32
N ASN A 56 -10.69 6.35 -2.49
CA ASN A 56 -11.61 6.50 -1.37
C ASN A 56 -11.92 5.16 -0.73
N TYR A 57 -12.13 4.12 -1.53
CA TYR A 57 -12.35 2.79 -0.99
C TYR A 57 -11.18 2.35 -0.12
N LEU A 58 -9.96 2.54 -0.62
CA LEU A 58 -8.76 2.10 0.11
C LEU A 58 -8.52 2.93 1.36
N GLU A 59 -8.84 4.23 1.31
CA GLU A 59 -8.68 5.08 2.50
C GLU A 59 -9.61 4.66 3.62
N GLU A 60 -10.82 4.26 3.28
CA GLU A 60 -11.82 3.88 4.28
C GLU A 60 -11.76 2.41 4.66
N LEU A 61 -10.98 1.65 3.93
CA LEU A 61 -10.87 0.21 4.17
C LEU A 61 -10.27 -0.06 5.55
N THR A 62 -10.96 -0.86 6.34
CA THR A 62 -10.43 -1.33 7.61
C THR A 62 -9.76 -2.68 7.37
N LEU A 63 -8.46 -2.74 7.64
CA LEU A 63 -7.72 -3.99 7.52
C LEU A 63 -7.97 -4.82 8.77
N GLU A 64 -8.44 -6.05 8.57
CA GLU A 64 -8.76 -6.93 9.68
C GLU A 64 -7.50 -7.50 10.29
N LYS A 65 -7.58 -7.81 11.58
CA LYS A 65 -6.45 -8.38 12.29
C LYS A 65 -5.92 -9.64 11.61
N SER A 66 -6.83 -10.49 11.13
CA SER A 66 -6.42 -11.72 10.46
C SER A 66 -5.62 -11.47 9.20
N ASP A 67 -5.96 -10.39 8.47
CA ASP A 67 -5.17 -10.03 7.30
C ASP A 67 -3.83 -9.44 7.69
N LEU A 68 -3.81 -8.59 8.73
CA LEU A 68 -2.55 -7.99 9.17
C LEU A 68 -1.55 -9.03 9.62
N GLU A 69 -2.03 -10.13 10.19
CA GLU A 69 -1.16 -11.22 10.64
C GLU A 69 -0.55 -12.00 9.48
N LYS A 70 -1.08 -11.85 8.27
CA LYS A 70 -0.52 -12.52 7.10
C LYS A 70 0.73 -11.83 6.56
N VAL A 71 0.98 -10.58 6.96
CA VAL A 71 2.07 -9.79 6.39
C VAL A 71 3.38 -10.15 7.09
N GLU A 72 4.30 -10.75 6.36
CA GLU A 72 5.63 -11.10 6.85
C GLU A 72 6.73 -10.29 6.18
N CYS A 73 6.43 -9.70 5.03
CA CYS A 73 7.37 -8.91 4.26
C CYS A 73 6.64 -7.74 3.61
N LEU A 74 7.28 -6.59 3.61
CA LEU A 74 6.79 -5.42 2.88
C LEU A 74 7.77 -5.13 1.75
N CYS A 75 7.25 -4.65 0.61
CA CYS A 75 8.08 -4.32 -0.55
C CYS A 75 7.85 -2.87 -0.94
N PHE A 76 8.90 -2.07 -0.87
CA PHE A 76 8.87 -0.66 -1.27
C PHE A 76 9.43 -0.56 -2.68
N ASP A 77 8.57 -0.70 -3.67
CA ASP A 77 8.96 -0.77 -5.07
C ASP A 77 7.91 -0.05 -5.92
N GLY A 78 8.37 0.87 -6.76
CA GLY A 78 7.48 1.59 -7.67
C GLY A 78 6.75 0.71 -8.66
N GLY A 79 7.18 -0.54 -8.84
CA GLY A 79 6.50 -1.49 -9.71
C GLY A 79 5.35 -2.24 -9.05
N ASN A 80 5.04 -1.94 -7.79
CA ASN A 80 3.97 -2.63 -7.09
C ASN A 80 2.63 -2.48 -7.80
N GLU A 81 1.84 -3.55 -7.79
CA GLU A 81 0.56 -3.59 -8.49
C GLU A 81 -0.44 -2.56 -7.96
N ILE A 82 -0.41 -2.31 -6.66
CA ILE A 82 -1.38 -1.41 -6.04
C ILE A 82 -1.34 -0.01 -6.66
N TYR A 83 -0.17 0.46 -7.07
CA TYR A 83 -0.05 1.78 -7.68
C TYR A 83 -0.75 1.82 -9.04
N HIS A 84 -0.68 0.72 -9.78
CA HIS A 84 -1.30 0.63 -11.10
C HIS A 84 -2.79 0.32 -11.01
N ILE A 85 -3.26 -0.14 -9.86
CA ILE A 85 -4.69 -0.24 -9.60
C ILE A 85 -5.28 1.16 -9.42
N LEU A 86 -4.56 2.02 -8.67
CA LEU A 86 -5.00 3.39 -8.41
C LEU A 86 -4.83 4.29 -9.63
N LYS A 87 -3.74 4.11 -10.35
CA LYS A 87 -3.43 4.96 -11.50
C LYS A 87 -2.76 4.09 -12.57
N PRO A 88 -3.56 3.47 -13.43
CA PRO A 88 -3.04 2.48 -14.38
C PRO A 88 -1.96 3.00 -15.33
N ASP A 89 -1.93 4.31 -15.59
CA ASP A 89 -0.93 4.91 -16.47
C ASP A 89 0.24 5.55 -15.72
N TRP A 90 0.40 5.25 -14.42
CA TRP A 90 1.48 5.81 -13.62
C TRP A 90 2.84 5.28 -14.10
N ASP A 91 3.78 6.20 -14.31
CA ASP A 91 5.09 5.85 -14.85
C ASP A 91 6.18 5.75 -13.80
N GLY A 92 5.86 6.01 -12.54
CA GLY A 92 6.81 5.86 -11.45
C GLY A 92 7.76 7.04 -11.25
N GLU A 93 7.58 8.12 -11.99
CA GLU A 93 8.55 9.21 -11.98
C GLU A 93 8.22 10.34 -11.02
N ASP A 94 7.02 10.37 -10.45
CA ASP A 94 6.68 11.43 -9.51
C ASP A 94 6.59 10.89 -8.09
N SER A 95 6.34 11.79 -7.13
CA SER A 95 6.31 11.44 -5.72
C SER A 95 4.90 11.14 -5.21
N LEU A 96 3.97 10.87 -6.11
CA LEU A 96 2.56 10.68 -5.75
C LEU A 96 2.36 9.63 -4.66
N PHE A 97 3.11 8.55 -4.73
CA PHE A 97 2.97 7.43 -3.79
C PHE A 97 4.13 7.30 -2.80
N ASP A 98 4.96 8.33 -2.67
CA ASP A 98 6.09 8.26 -1.76
C ASP A 98 5.62 8.09 -0.32
N VAL A 99 6.24 7.18 0.40
CA VAL A 99 5.94 6.93 1.81
C VAL A 99 6.77 7.86 2.67
N LEU A 100 6.11 8.61 3.53
CA LEU A 100 6.78 9.57 4.42
C LEU A 100 6.83 9.09 5.87
N SER A 101 6.03 8.08 6.21
CA SER A 101 5.98 7.54 7.58
C SER A 101 5.52 6.11 7.53
N VAL A 102 6.12 5.28 8.39
CA VAL A 102 5.70 3.88 8.54
C VAL A 102 4.97 3.67 9.86
N GLU A 103 4.53 4.75 10.48
CA GLU A 103 3.80 4.67 11.74
C GLU A 103 2.58 3.76 11.58
N GLY A 104 2.39 2.87 12.53
CA GLY A 104 1.33 1.87 12.47
C GLY A 104 1.84 0.49 12.09
N PHE A 105 3.12 0.37 11.70
CA PHE A 105 3.67 -0.94 11.32
C PHE A 105 3.63 -1.92 12.49
N GLN A 106 3.51 -1.41 13.71
CA GLN A 106 3.42 -2.26 14.90
C GLN A 106 2.19 -3.17 14.88
N ASN A 107 1.20 -2.83 14.07
CA ASN A 107 0.03 -3.68 13.88
C ASN A 107 0.33 -4.92 13.05
N LEU A 108 1.50 -4.96 12.40
CA LEU A 108 1.91 -6.09 11.58
C LEU A 108 2.80 -6.99 12.46
N LYS A 109 2.15 -7.81 13.26
CA LYS A 109 2.84 -8.57 14.32
C LYS A 109 3.80 -9.62 13.79
N ASN A 110 3.59 -10.08 12.56
CA ASN A 110 4.43 -11.12 11.97
C ASN A 110 5.43 -10.59 10.94
N LEU A 111 5.52 -9.27 10.82
CA LEU A 111 6.47 -8.66 9.88
C LEU A 111 7.91 -8.99 10.28
N LYS A 112 8.68 -9.50 9.32
CA LYS A 112 10.05 -9.95 9.56
C LYS A 112 11.06 -9.20 8.70
N THR A 113 10.70 -8.87 7.46
CA THR A 113 11.62 -8.25 6.51
C THR A 113 10.94 -7.14 5.74
N VAL A 114 11.77 -6.22 5.24
CA VAL A 114 11.31 -5.15 4.35
C VAL A 114 12.28 -5.11 3.17
N ASP A 115 11.74 -5.25 1.96
CA ASP A 115 12.52 -5.09 0.73
C ASP A 115 12.46 -3.63 0.33
N TYR A 116 13.60 -2.98 0.31
CA TYR A 116 13.67 -1.56 -0.01
C TYR A 116 14.34 -1.35 -1.37
N ILE A 117 13.55 -0.90 -2.33
CA ILE A 117 14.02 -0.60 -3.68
C ILE A 117 13.84 0.89 -3.95
N SER A 118 12.67 1.43 -3.59
CA SER A 118 12.35 2.82 -3.84
C SER A 118 11.19 3.26 -2.96
N MET A 119 10.55 4.36 -3.29
CA MET A 119 9.29 4.86 -2.72
C MET A 119 9.42 5.56 -1.38
N CYS A 120 10.61 5.65 -0.80
CA CYS A 120 10.81 6.46 0.40
C CYS A 120 12.29 6.72 0.60
N ASP A 121 12.60 7.71 1.46
CA ASP A 121 13.97 7.94 1.88
C ASP A 121 14.37 6.87 2.88
N PRO A 122 15.67 6.50 2.93
CA PRO A 122 16.12 5.48 3.88
C PRO A 122 15.79 5.80 5.33
N GLU A 123 15.69 7.08 5.68
CA GLU A 123 15.36 7.49 7.04
C GLU A 123 13.98 7.01 7.48
N VAL A 124 13.05 6.87 6.54
CA VAL A 124 11.69 6.42 6.84
C VAL A 124 11.69 5.02 7.41
N LEU A 125 12.72 4.24 7.09
CA LEU A 125 12.81 2.84 7.49
C LEU A 125 13.42 2.62 8.87
N GLU A 126 13.89 3.69 9.52
CA GLU A 126 14.52 3.57 10.85
C GLU A 126 13.67 2.85 11.89
N PRO A 127 12.35 3.12 11.98
CA PRO A 127 11.53 2.40 12.95
C PRO A 127 11.57 0.90 12.78
N PHE A 128 11.67 0.41 11.55
CA PHE A 128 11.80 -1.03 11.30
C PHE A 128 13.09 -1.58 11.90
N LYS A 129 14.20 -0.85 11.68
CA LYS A 129 15.50 -1.29 12.21
C LYS A 129 15.50 -1.32 13.71
N GLN A 130 14.86 -0.33 14.33
CA GLN A 130 14.80 -0.25 15.78
C GLN A 130 13.95 -1.39 16.36
N ALA A 131 13.01 -1.91 15.59
CA ALA A 131 12.17 -3.02 16.02
C ALA A 131 12.79 -4.38 15.70
N GLY A 132 13.98 -4.40 15.08
CA GLY A 132 14.64 -5.66 14.75
C GLY A 132 14.20 -6.27 13.43
N ILE A 133 13.50 -5.50 12.60
CA ILE A 133 13.05 -5.98 11.31
C ILE A 133 14.16 -5.78 10.29
N GLU A 134 14.45 -6.81 9.51
CA GLU A 134 15.55 -6.79 8.56
C GLU A 134 15.17 -5.98 7.31
N ILE A 135 16.08 -5.11 6.89
CA ILE A 135 15.91 -4.33 5.65
C ILE A 135 16.83 -4.93 4.59
N GLU A 136 16.25 -5.31 3.46
CA GLU A 136 17.00 -5.85 2.33
C GLU A 136 16.93 -4.86 1.18
N ASP A 137 18.08 -4.51 0.62
CA ASP A 137 18.14 -3.59 -0.51
C ASP A 137 19.02 -4.09 -1.63
#